data_5682946851ada1b338356c78cf748915
#
_entry.id   5682946851ada1b338356c78cf748915
#
_cell.length_a   1.000
_cell.length_b   1.000
_cell.length_c   1.000
_cell.angle_alpha   90.00
_cell.angle_beta   90.00
_cell.angle_gamma   90.00
#
_symmetry.space_group_name_H-M   'P 1'
#
loop_
_entity.id
_entity.type
_entity.pdbx_description
1 polymer ?
#
loop_
_entity_poly.entity_id
_entity_poly.type
_entity_poly.pdbx_seq_one_letter_code
_entity_poly.pdbx_strand_id
1 'polypeptide(L)'
;MFAPNLTIHAGDQLDHYHLEELVATSGMSTVFRATDTRTGTQVAIKIPHPEVECDPALYERFQREADIGTRLHHPAVMKVFPNPGRSQVYMVMEWVPGRLLRQLLQQQPKLPIDRAVKLTVGICRALEYIHANGVVHRDMKPENIMVDDEDSIRLIDFGIAANAGARRLTFGNFSQGLGTPDYISPEQVRGKRGDARSDIYSLGVMLYEMLTGTVPFTGANPFAVMNDRLLNYPPPPTTIEPSVTPQLQEILYRALERDPKNRYASAREFAHDLEHQDEVGVANRTEAATWKRKESPPAHRNLLVATLVVIPLLILILLLLVARHH
;
A
#
# COMPACT_ATOMS: atom_id res chain seq x y z
N MET A 1 13.41 -27.68 19.02
CA MET A 1 12.80 -28.67 18.13
C MET A 1 11.31 -28.48 18.28
N PHE A 2 10.68 -27.66 17.36
CA PHE A 2 9.24 -27.41 17.42
C PHE A 2 8.51 -28.63 16.87
N ALA A 3 7.36 -28.97 17.46
CA ALA A 3 6.52 -30.06 17.02
C ALA A 3 6.01 -29.80 15.57
N PRO A 4 5.74 -30.86 14.77
CA PRO A 4 5.25 -30.72 13.43
C PRO A 4 3.89 -29.97 13.45
N ASN A 5 3.73 -28.99 12.55
CA ASN A 5 2.56 -28.14 12.41
C ASN A 5 1.26 -28.95 12.41
N LEU A 6 0.55 -28.90 13.52
CA LEU A 6 -0.88 -29.19 13.57
C LEU A 6 -1.60 -28.12 12.76
N THR A 7 -2.41 -28.53 11.81
CA THR A 7 -3.31 -27.61 11.09
C THR A 7 -4.26 -27.03 12.13
N ILE A 8 -4.13 -25.75 12.44
CA ILE A 8 -4.92 -25.07 13.47
C ILE A 8 -6.25 -24.62 12.86
N HIS A 9 -7.35 -24.88 13.57
CA HIS A 9 -8.70 -24.56 13.13
C HIS A 9 -9.45 -23.75 14.19
N ALA A 10 -10.57 -23.17 13.80
CA ALA A 10 -11.52 -22.62 14.74
C ALA A 10 -12.04 -23.74 15.66
N GLY A 11 -12.15 -23.45 16.96
CA GLY A 11 -12.45 -24.42 18.03
C GLY A 11 -11.22 -24.95 18.75
N ASP A 12 -10.02 -24.79 18.20
CA ASP A 12 -8.80 -25.26 18.86
C ASP A 12 -8.36 -24.35 20.01
N GLN A 13 -7.55 -24.93 20.90
CA GLN A 13 -6.88 -24.21 21.99
C GLN A 13 -5.43 -23.99 21.62
N LEU A 14 -5.01 -22.71 21.66
CA LEU A 14 -3.60 -22.33 21.48
C LEU A 14 -3.09 -21.68 22.77
N ASP A 15 -2.27 -22.39 23.54
CA ASP A 15 -1.89 -21.99 24.88
C ASP A 15 -3.15 -21.71 25.76
N HIS A 16 -3.34 -20.44 26.14
CA HIS A 16 -4.52 -20.01 26.90
C HIS A 16 -5.53 -19.21 26.04
N TYR A 17 -5.43 -19.30 24.71
CA TYR A 17 -6.36 -18.67 23.78
C TYR A 17 -7.26 -19.71 23.14
N HIS A 18 -8.57 -19.55 23.28
CA HIS A 18 -9.57 -20.34 22.55
C HIS A 18 -9.85 -19.66 21.20
N LEU A 19 -9.53 -20.32 20.09
CA LEU A 19 -9.73 -19.82 18.74
C LEU A 19 -11.19 -19.98 18.33
N GLU A 20 -11.92 -18.88 18.13
CA GLU A 20 -13.36 -18.92 17.88
C GLU A 20 -13.70 -18.97 16.39
N GLU A 21 -13.07 -18.12 15.60
CA GLU A 21 -13.43 -17.89 14.21
C GLU A 21 -12.20 -17.56 13.36
N LEU A 22 -12.17 -18.13 12.16
CA LEU A 22 -11.21 -17.74 11.12
C LEU A 22 -11.64 -16.41 10.50
N VAL A 23 -10.83 -15.35 10.72
CA VAL A 23 -11.15 -13.99 10.25
C VAL A 23 -10.58 -13.73 8.87
N ALA A 24 -9.31 -14.11 8.64
CA ALA A 24 -8.63 -13.86 7.38
C ALA A 24 -7.49 -14.87 7.15
N THR A 25 -7.22 -15.14 5.88
CA THR A 25 -6.05 -15.89 5.43
C THR A 25 -5.34 -15.10 4.34
N SER A 26 -4.03 -14.94 4.47
CA SER A 26 -3.16 -14.33 3.47
C SER A 26 -2.15 -15.35 2.94
N GLY A 27 -1.26 -14.96 2.02
CA GLY A 27 -0.16 -15.83 1.57
C GLY A 27 0.91 -16.10 2.65
N MET A 28 0.87 -15.40 3.79
CA MET A 28 1.92 -15.48 4.82
C MET A 28 1.40 -15.89 6.21
N SER A 29 0.14 -15.69 6.49
CA SER A 29 -0.44 -15.89 7.82
C SER A 29 -1.94 -16.09 7.78
N THR A 30 -2.44 -16.69 8.86
CA THR A 30 -3.86 -16.84 9.15
C THR A 30 -4.18 -16.05 10.42
N VAL A 31 -5.33 -15.34 10.45
CA VAL A 31 -5.79 -14.55 11.58
C VAL A 31 -7.09 -15.16 12.12
N PHE A 32 -7.11 -15.43 13.43
CA PHE A 32 -8.28 -15.91 14.16
C PHE A 32 -8.76 -14.86 15.15
N ARG A 33 -10.07 -14.76 15.32
CA ARG A 33 -10.65 -14.20 16.53
C ARG A 33 -10.53 -15.24 17.64
N ALA A 34 -10.13 -14.81 18.82
CA ALA A 34 -9.92 -15.70 19.95
C ALA A 34 -10.30 -15.02 21.27
N THR A 35 -10.53 -15.84 22.30
CA THR A 35 -10.74 -15.38 23.69
C THR A 35 -9.57 -15.85 24.55
N ASP A 36 -8.91 -14.92 25.25
CA ASP A 36 -7.97 -15.26 26.33
C ASP A 36 -8.77 -15.86 27.49
N THR A 37 -8.60 -17.17 27.73
CA THR A 37 -9.36 -17.93 28.74
C THR A 37 -9.04 -17.52 30.18
N ARG A 38 -7.97 -16.76 30.41
CA ARG A 38 -7.57 -16.25 31.75
C ARG A 38 -8.29 -14.94 32.08
N THR A 39 -8.59 -14.11 31.07
CA THR A 39 -9.13 -12.78 31.27
C THR A 39 -10.54 -12.61 30.71
N GLY A 40 -10.98 -13.51 29.84
CA GLY A 40 -12.21 -13.39 29.06
C GLY A 40 -12.15 -12.33 27.96
N THR A 41 -10.98 -11.77 27.68
CA THR A 41 -10.81 -10.69 26.69
C THR A 41 -10.72 -11.25 25.28
N GLN A 42 -11.46 -10.64 24.35
CA GLN A 42 -11.33 -10.95 22.91
C GLN A 42 -10.03 -10.37 22.34
N VAL A 43 -9.34 -11.17 21.54
CA VAL A 43 -8.08 -10.83 20.87
C VAL A 43 -8.10 -11.35 19.43
N ALA A 44 -7.21 -10.81 18.59
CA ALA A 44 -6.87 -11.38 17.30
C ALA A 44 -5.53 -12.13 17.41
N ILE A 45 -5.49 -13.35 16.88
CA ILE A 45 -4.28 -14.19 16.86
C ILE A 45 -3.82 -14.34 15.41
N LYS A 46 -2.65 -13.80 15.07
CA LYS A 46 -2.02 -13.93 13.75
C LYS A 46 -0.96 -15.03 13.81
N ILE A 47 -1.18 -16.10 13.05
CA ILE A 47 -0.32 -17.27 13.00
C ILE A 47 0.36 -17.32 11.64
N PRO A 48 1.70 -17.30 11.56
CA PRO A 48 2.40 -17.42 10.28
C PRO A 48 2.22 -18.80 9.69
N HIS A 49 2.25 -18.91 8.37
CA HIS A 49 2.27 -20.18 7.68
C HIS A 49 3.64 -20.86 7.85
N PRO A 50 3.71 -22.20 7.72
CA PRO A 50 4.97 -22.96 7.87
C PRO A 50 6.10 -22.45 6.97
N GLU A 51 5.78 -22.02 5.77
CA GLU A 51 6.74 -21.48 4.81
C GLU A 51 7.41 -20.21 5.34
N VAL A 52 6.70 -19.42 6.14
CA VAL A 52 7.23 -18.20 6.78
C VAL A 52 8.18 -18.55 7.90
N GLU A 53 7.88 -19.59 8.67
CA GLU A 53 8.76 -20.08 9.75
C GLU A 53 10.05 -20.71 9.21
N CYS A 54 9.97 -21.37 8.05
CA CYS A 54 11.10 -22.01 7.40
C CYS A 54 12.03 -21.03 6.64
N ASP A 55 11.53 -19.83 6.26
CA ASP A 55 12.34 -18.80 5.60
C ASP A 55 12.84 -17.77 6.63
N PRO A 56 14.15 -17.72 6.91
CA PRO A 56 14.69 -16.81 7.92
C PRO A 56 14.35 -15.33 7.67
N ALA A 57 14.25 -14.89 6.40
CA ALA A 57 13.94 -13.54 6.07
C ALA A 57 12.45 -13.19 6.31
N LEU A 58 11.54 -14.14 6.04
CA LEU A 58 10.12 -13.98 6.31
C LEU A 58 9.85 -14.04 7.82
N TYR A 59 10.52 -14.97 8.51
CA TYR A 59 10.43 -15.11 9.97
C TYR A 59 10.92 -13.83 10.70
N GLU A 60 12.08 -13.30 10.32
CA GLU A 60 12.59 -12.03 10.88
C GLU A 60 11.61 -10.87 10.69
N ARG A 61 10.94 -10.82 9.53
CA ARG A 61 9.92 -9.81 9.25
C ARG A 61 8.73 -9.93 10.19
N PHE A 62 8.21 -11.16 10.38
CA PHE A 62 7.10 -11.41 11.28
C PHE A 62 7.45 -11.02 12.73
N GLN A 63 8.65 -11.36 13.19
CA GLN A 63 9.12 -10.98 14.53
C GLN A 63 9.27 -9.46 14.66
N ARG A 64 9.83 -8.80 13.64
CA ARG A 64 9.99 -7.33 13.64
C ARG A 64 8.65 -6.59 13.68
N GLU A 65 7.64 -7.11 12.98
CA GLU A 65 6.27 -6.57 13.03
C GLU A 65 5.72 -6.66 14.47
N ALA A 66 5.86 -7.81 15.11
CA ALA A 66 5.46 -8.02 16.51
C ALA A 66 6.20 -7.06 17.45
N ASP A 67 7.53 -6.97 17.34
CA ASP A 67 8.38 -6.12 18.19
C ASP A 67 8.04 -4.62 18.06
N ILE A 68 7.73 -4.17 16.84
CA ILE A 68 7.34 -2.77 16.61
C ILE A 68 5.94 -2.54 17.15
N GLY A 69 4.99 -3.44 16.87
CA GLY A 69 3.62 -3.33 17.34
C GLY A 69 3.50 -3.27 18.87
N THR A 70 4.35 -4.00 19.62
CA THR A 70 4.34 -3.96 21.08
C THR A 70 4.83 -2.64 21.67
N ARG A 71 5.57 -1.81 20.91
CA ARG A 71 6.08 -0.52 21.34
C ARG A 71 5.18 0.67 20.98
N LEU A 72 4.24 0.46 20.08
CA LEU A 72 3.33 1.51 19.61
C LEU A 72 2.06 1.54 20.48
N HIS A 73 1.76 2.73 21.05
CA HIS A 73 0.60 2.94 21.90
C HIS A 73 -0.12 4.22 21.48
N HIS A 74 -1.15 4.08 20.62
CA HIS A 74 -1.94 5.20 20.13
C HIS A 74 -3.39 4.75 19.87
N PRO A 75 -4.41 5.57 20.17
CA PRO A 75 -5.81 5.18 19.98
C PRO A 75 -6.17 4.82 18.53
N ALA A 76 -5.50 5.35 17.53
CA ALA A 76 -5.74 5.03 16.11
C ALA A 76 -4.77 3.95 15.56
N VAL A 77 -4.05 3.23 16.41
CA VAL A 77 -3.12 2.15 16.02
C VAL A 77 -3.47 0.90 16.82
N MET A 78 -3.64 -0.23 16.15
CA MET A 78 -3.94 -1.51 16.77
C MET A 78 -2.82 -1.91 17.74
N LYS A 79 -3.20 -2.33 18.92
CA LYS A 79 -2.27 -2.75 19.95
C LYS A 79 -1.80 -4.20 19.72
N VAL A 80 -0.51 -4.43 19.82
CA VAL A 80 0.08 -5.78 19.88
C VAL A 80 0.48 -6.08 21.31
N PHE A 81 0.13 -7.27 21.79
CA PHE A 81 0.42 -7.66 23.16
C PHE A 81 1.69 -8.51 23.22
N PRO A 82 2.58 -8.26 24.21
CA PRO A 82 3.69 -9.15 24.47
C PRO A 82 3.19 -10.56 24.82
N ASN A 83 3.78 -11.58 24.23
CA ASN A 83 3.41 -12.96 24.50
C ASN A 83 4.66 -13.83 24.77
N PRO A 84 5.29 -13.69 25.94
CA PRO A 84 6.42 -14.52 26.33
C PRO A 84 5.95 -15.95 26.67
N GLY A 85 6.79 -16.95 26.36
CA GLY A 85 6.52 -18.34 26.74
C GLY A 85 5.48 -19.07 25.88
N ARG A 86 5.17 -18.55 24.69
CA ARG A 86 4.29 -19.20 23.71
C ARG A 86 4.85 -20.55 23.24
N SER A 87 3.94 -21.53 23.00
CA SER A 87 4.30 -22.88 22.55
C SER A 87 4.80 -22.94 21.11
N GLN A 88 4.37 -21.97 20.28
CA GLN A 88 4.76 -21.82 18.87
C GLN A 88 4.78 -20.32 18.48
N VAL A 89 5.07 -20.05 17.21
CA VAL A 89 5.13 -18.68 16.69
C VAL A 89 3.72 -18.18 16.40
N TYR A 90 3.29 -17.11 17.06
CA TYR A 90 2.08 -16.33 16.75
C TYR A 90 2.15 -14.94 17.38
N MET A 91 1.33 -14.03 16.93
CA MET A 91 1.19 -12.66 17.44
C MET A 91 -0.20 -12.48 18.04
N VAL A 92 -0.26 -11.88 19.22
CA VAL A 92 -1.50 -11.52 19.89
C VAL A 92 -1.76 -10.04 19.71
N MET A 93 -2.94 -9.71 19.21
CA MET A 93 -3.31 -8.34 18.87
C MET A 93 -4.66 -7.98 19.49
N GLU A 94 -4.90 -6.70 19.67
CA GLU A 94 -6.23 -6.17 20.03
C GLU A 94 -7.26 -6.66 19.00
N TRP A 95 -8.41 -7.16 19.51
CA TRP A 95 -9.57 -7.33 18.66
C TRP A 95 -10.20 -5.95 18.41
N VAL A 96 -10.13 -5.46 17.19
CA VAL A 96 -10.68 -4.16 16.80
C VAL A 96 -12.09 -4.39 16.22
N PRO A 97 -13.16 -3.88 16.88
CA PRO A 97 -14.51 -3.94 16.32
C PRO A 97 -14.63 -3.00 15.12
N GLY A 98 -15.60 -3.29 14.23
CA GLY A 98 -15.85 -2.49 13.04
C GLY A 98 -15.67 -3.30 11.76
N ARG A 99 -15.43 -2.60 10.68
CA ARG A 99 -15.21 -3.18 9.33
C ARG A 99 -13.98 -2.61 8.68
N LEU A 100 -13.38 -3.35 7.76
CA LEU A 100 -12.28 -2.84 6.93
C LEU A 100 -12.78 -1.69 6.04
N LEU A 101 -11.97 -0.65 5.86
CA LEU A 101 -12.27 0.42 4.91
C LEU A 101 -12.54 -0.15 3.50
N ARG A 102 -11.84 -1.23 3.11
CA ARG A 102 -12.11 -1.96 1.86
C ARG A 102 -13.56 -2.48 1.80
N GLN A 103 -14.06 -3.08 2.87
CA GLN A 103 -15.44 -3.57 2.93
C GLN A 103 -16.45 -2.42 2.87
N LEU A 104 -16.14 -1.30 3.52
CA LEU A 104 -16.95 -0.09 3.43
C LEU A 104 -17.03 0.42 1.98
N LEU A 105 -15.88 0.52 1.28
CA LEU A 105 -15.82 0.98 -0.12
C LEU A 105 -16.47 -0.01 -1.10
N GLN A 106 -16.48 -1.30 -0.81
CA GLN A 106 -17.23 -2.28 -1.61
C GLN A 106 -18.75 -2.11 -1.50
N GLN A 107 -19.24 -1.73 -0.31
CA GLN A 107 -20.66 -1.47 -0.08
C GLN A 107 -21.08 -0.07 -0.55
N GLN A 108 -20.21 0.90 -0.37
CA GLN A 108 -20.40 2.30 -0.74
C GLN A 108 -19.15 2.82 -1.45
N PRO A 109 -19.04 2.66 -2.78
CA PRO A 109 -17.85 3.01 -3.54
C PRO A 109 -17.42 4.47 -3.39
N LYS A 110 -18.39 5.40 -3.26
CA LYS A 110 -18.14 6.82 -2.99
C LYS A 110 -18.65 7.17 -1.60
N LEU A 111 -17.80 7.81 -0.80
CA LEU A 111 -18.18 8.36 0.49
C LEU A 111 -18.56 9.85 0.36
N PRO A 112 -19.45 10.38 1.23
CA PRO A 112 -19.62 11.82 1.39
C PRO A 112 -18.26 12.49 1.66
N ILE A 113 -18.06 13.68 1.09
CA ILE A 113 -16.75 14.39 1.17
C ILE A 113 -16.31 14.56 2.62
N ASP A 114 -17.20 15.06 3.49
CA ASP A 114 -16.87 15.27 4.91
C ASP A 114 -16.43 13.99 5.60
N ARG A 115 -17.09 12.85 5.26
CA ARG A 115 -16.72 11.55 5.80
C ARG A 115 -15.36 11.08 5.31
N ALA A 116 -15.09 11.21 4.00
CA ALA A 116 -13.80 10.87 3.40
C ALA A 116 -12.66 11.70 4.02
N VAL A 117 -12.87 13.00 4.19
CA VAL A 117 -11.94 13.91 4.84
C VAL A 117 -11.72 13.51 6.30
N LYS A 118 -12.79 13.29 7.09
CA LYS A 118 -12.72 12.87 8.50
C LYS A 118 -11.88 11.59 8.67
N LEU A 119 -12.15 10.56 7.86
CA LEU A 119 -11.39 9.31 7.88
C LEU A 119 -9.91 9.54 7.52
N THR A 120 -9.66 10.34 6.49
CA THR A 120 -8.28 10.66 6.05
C THR A 120 -7.50 11.39 7.14
N VAL A 121 -8.10 12.38 7.79
CA VAL A 121 -7.51 13.09 8.92
C VAL A 121 -7.21 12.13 10.09
N GLY A 122 -8.14 11.21 10.40
CA GLY A 122 -7.91 10.16 11.39
C GLY A 122 -6.68 9.30 11.07
N ILE A 123 -6.56 8.88 9.81
CA ILE A 123 -5.40 8.10 9.33
C ILE A 123 -4.12 8.94 9.38
N CYS A 124 -4.16 10.23 9.02
CA CYS A 124 -3.01 11.12 9.16
C CYS A 124 -2.48 11.18 10.59
N ARG A 125 -3.36 11.22 11.61
CA ARG A 125 -2.98 11.22 13.03
C ARG A 125 -2.27 9.92 13.43
N ALA A 126 -2.75 8.77 12.93
CA ALA A 126 -2.07 7.49 13.14
C ALA A 126 -0.68 7.48 12.47
N LEU A 127 -0.59 7.95 11.22
CA LEU A 127 0.67 8.02 10.47
C LEU A 127 1.66 8.98 11.14
N GLU A 128 1.22 10.15 11.59
CA GLU A 128 2.06 11.09 12.32
C GLU A 128 2.71 10.42 13.54
N TYR A 129 1.90 9.69 14.32
CA TYR A 129 2.39 8.99 15.49
C TYR A 129 3.43 7.92 15.15
N ILE A 130 3.16 7.04 14.19
CA ILE A 130 4.12 5.98 13.82
C ILE A 130 5.39 6.55 13.20
N HIS A 131 5.28 7.60 12.37
CA HIS A 131 6.44 8.29 11.77
C HIS A 131 7.33 8.96 12.84
N ALA A 132 6.72 9.60 13.85
CA ALA A 132 7.45 10.18 14.99
C ALA A 132 8.20 9.10 15.80
N ASN A 133 7.74 7.85 15.80
CA ASN A 133 8.40 6.70 16.41
C ASN A 133 9.36 5.97 15.46
N GLY A 134 9.72 6.58 14.32
CA GLY A 134 10.67 6.03 13.35
C GLY A 134 10.14 4.88 12.49
N VAL A 135 8.82 4.67 12.50
CA VAL A 135 8.15 3.61 11.73
C VAL A 135 7.51 4.21 10.49
N VAL A 136 7.81 3.66 9.33
CA VAL A 136 7.14 3.96 8.05
C VAL A 136 6.38 2.73 7.63
N HIS A 137 5.08 2.88 7.32
CA HIS A 137 4.17 1.76 7.08
C HIS A 137 4.45 1.04 5.76
N ARG A 138 4.55 1.75 4.66
CA ARG A 138 4.92 1.30 3.29
C ARG A 138 3.92 0.39 2.58
N ASP A 139 2.84 0.02 3.22
CA ASP A 139 1.76 -0.79 2.64
C ASP A 139 0.39 -0.23 3.04
N MET A 140 0.26 1.11 2.94
CA MET A 140 -1.01 1.78 3.22
C MET A 140 -2.04 1.46 2.13
N LYS A 141 -3.17 0.87 2.57
CA LYS A 141 -4.30 0.48 1.71
C LYS A 141 -5.56 0.29 2.56
N PRO A 142 -6.76 0.31 1.95
CA PRO A 142 -8.02 0.17 2.69
C PRO A 142 -8.17 -1.13 3.49
N GLU A 143 -7.45 -2.19 3.11
CA GLU A 143 -7.40 -3.46 3.82
C GLU A 143 -6.69 -3.38 5.18
N ASN A 144 -5.87 -2.35 5.39
CA ASN A 144 -5.10 -2.16 6.62
C ASN A 144 -5.73 -1.11 7.56
N ILE A 145 -6.94 -0.67 7.27
CA ILE A 145 -7.69 0.31 8.07
C ILE A 145 -9.01 -0.31 8.53
N MET A 146 -9.22 -0.39 9.84
CA MET A 146 -10.53 -0.64 10.44
C MET A 146 -11.25 0.68 10.67
N VAL A 147 -12.57 0.68 10.46
CA VAL A 147 -13.48 1.81 10.71
C VAL A 147 -14.62 1.31 11.58
N ASP A 148 -14.86 1.96 12.72
CA ASP A 148 -16.01 1.67 13.57
C ASP A 148 -17.26 2.48 13.16
N ASP A 149 -18.36 2.30 13.90
CA ASP A 149 -19.63 2.95 13.59
C ASP A 149 -19.62 4.48 13.85
N GLU A 150 -18.68 4.99 14.63
CA GLU A 150 -18.44 6.42 14.89
C GLU A 150 -17.43 7.06 13.89
N ASP A 151 -17.00 6.30 12.87
CA ASP A 151 -15.93 6.68 11.94
C ASP A 151 -14.56 6.89 12.61
N SER A 152 -14.33 6.29 13.78
CA SER A 152 -12.98 6.20 14.34
C SER A 152 -12.19 5.14 13.59
N ILE A 153 -10.92 5.41 13.35
CA ILE A 153 -10.06 4.49 12.60
C ILE A 153 -9.07 3.75 13.50
N ARG A 154 -8.68 2.55 13.06
CA ARG A 154 -7.53 1.81 13.58
C ARG A 154 -6.68 1.32 12.41
N LEU A 155 -5.40 1.63 12.47
CA LEU A 155 -4.38 1.05 11.59
C LEU A 155 -4.03 -0.34 12.15
N ILE A 156 -4.30 -1.42 11.37
CA ILE A 156 -4.30 -2.80 11.88
C ILE A 156 -3.12 -3.67 11.43
N ASP A 157 -2.35 -3.24 10.47
CA ASP A 157 -1.20 -4.00 9.99
C ASP A 157 -0.04 -3.04 9.72
N PHE A 158 1.15 -3.40 10.19
CA PHE A 158 2.36 -2.64 9.91
C PHE A 158 3.07 -3.30 8.74
N GLY A 159 2.94 -2.75 7.54
CA GLY A 159 3.60 -3.25 6.33
C GLY A 159 5.13 -3.26 6.36
N ILE A 160 5.72 -3.30 7.56
CA ILE A 160 7.15 -3.35 7.85
C ILE A 160 7.80 -4.55 7.16
N ALA A 161 7.02 -5.60 6.96
CA ALA A 161 7.40 -6.79 6.22
C ALA A 161 7.73 -6.51 4.74
N ALA A 162 7.11 -5.50 4.11
CA ALA A 162 7.20 -5.33 2.67
C ALA A 162 8.59 -4.92 2.15
N ASN A 163 9.52 -4.45 3.00
CA ASN A 163 10.70 -3.72 2.50
C ASN A 163 12.08 -4.08 3.05
N ALA A 164 12.25 -5.08 3.93
CA ALA A 164 13.59 -5.48 4.42
C ALA A 164 14.36 -6.40 3.46
N GLY A 165 13.74 -6.81 2.39
CA GLY A 165 14.32 -7.65 1.34
C GLY A 165 13.48 -7.51 0.08
N ALA A 166 13.27 -6.26 -0.38
CA ALA A 166 12.87 -6.08 -1.76
C ALA A 166 13.97 -6.74 -2.61
N ARG A 167 13.87 -8.06 -2.83
CA ARG A 167 14.25 -8.60 -4.12
C ARG A 167 13.69 -7.58 -5.08
N ARG A 168 14.57 -6.92 -5.84
CA ARG A 168 14.20 -6.04 -6.95
C ARG A 168 12.90 -6.57 -7.50
N LEU A 169 11.89 -5.72 -7.63
CA LEU A 169 10.68 -6.04 -8.37
C LEU A 169 11.13 -6.42 -9.78
N THR A 170 11.76 -7.59 -9.89
CA THR A 170 12.15 -8.18 -11.15
C THR A 170 10.84 -8.60 -11.77
N PHE A 171 10.62 -8.11 -12.95
CA PHE A 171 9.42 -8.20 -13.79
C PHE A 171 8.78 -9.60 -13.90
N GLY A 172 9.33 -10.64 -13.27
CA GLY A 172 8.87 -12.02 -13.34
C GLY A 172 8.01 -12.55 -12.18
N ASN A 173 7.97 -11.90 -11.00
CA ASN A 173 7.34 -12.47 -9.79
C ASN A 173 6.01 -11.82 -9.39
N PHE A 174 5.40 -11.00 -10.24
CA PHE A 174 4.13 -10.34 -9.95
C PHE A 174 2.89 -11.22 -10.06
N SER A 175 3.01 -12.46 -10.55
CA SER A 175 1.86 -13.29 -10.89
C SER A 175 1.29 -14.15 -9.75
N GLN A 176 1.96 -14.26 -8.59
CA GLN A 176 1.47 -15.07 -7.48
C GLN A 176 1.75 -14.40 -6.13
N GLY A 177 0.77 -13.67 -5.59
CA GLY A 177 0.77 -13.29 -4.16
C GLY A 177 1.07 -11.84 -3.79
N LEU A 178 1.42 -10.92 -4.71
CA LEU A 178 1.37 -9.48 -4.43
C LEU A 178 -0.03 -8.95 -4.74
N GLY A 179 -0.67 -8.35 -3.74
CA GLY A 179 -1.94 -7.64 -3.90
C GLY A 179 -1.83 -6.54 -4.96
N THR A 180 -2.98 -6.05 -5.40
CA THR A 180 -3.12 -5.04 -6.46
C THR A 180 -2.22 -3.83 -6.16
N PRO A 181 -1.36 -3.39 -7.09
CA PRO A 181 -0.37 -2.33 -6.86
C PRO A 181 -1.00 -0.92 -6.84
N ASP A 182 -2.29 -0.82 -6.53
CA ASP A 182 -3.08 0.39 -6.71
C ASP A 182 -2.65 1.54 -5.81
N TYR A 183 -2.05 1.25 -4.65
CA TYR A 183 -1.68 2.26 -3.65
C TYR A 183 -0.17 2.51 -3.54
N ILE A 184 0.66 1.70 -4.19
CA ILE A 184 2.12 1.80 -4.11
C ILE A 184 2.63 3.14 -4.66
N SER A 185 3.58 3.77 -3.99
CA SER A 185 4.13 5.06 -4.42
C SER A 185 5.09 4.94 -5.62
N PRO A 186 5.27 6.01 -6.42
CA PRO A 186 6.17 6.00 -7.59
C PRO A 186 7.61 5.60 -7.28
N GLU A 187 8.15 5.99 -6.13
CA GLU A 187 9.48 5.61 -5.69
C GLU A 187 9.57 4.13 -5.33
N GLN A 188 8.52 3.55 -4.73
CA GLN A 188 8.46 2.12 -4.44
C GLN A 188 8.35 1.30 -5.73
N VAL A 189 7.58 1.74 -6.73
CA VAL A 189 7.57 1.15 -8.08
C VAL A 189 8.96 1.11 -8.69
N ARG A 190 9.79 2.14 -8.44
CA ARG A 190 11.20 2.18 -8.88
C ARG A 190 12.15 1.36 -8.01
N GLY A 191 11.63 0.54 -7.09
CA GLY A 191 12.42 -0.30 -6.20
C GLY A 191 13.13 0.44 -5.06
N LYS A 192 12.77 1.70 -4.79
CA LYS A 192 13.26 2.44 -3.62
C LYS A 192 12.43 2.08 -2.39
N ARG A 193 13.06 2.06 -1.22
CA ARG A 193 12.39 1.74 0.02
C ARG A 193 11.27 2.71 0.39
N GLY A 194 11.41 3.98 0.00
CA GLY A 194 10.49 5.04 0.39
C GLY A 194 10.64 5.48 1.86
N ASP A 195 10.10 6.66 2.16
CA ASP A 195 10.04 7.27 3.50
C ASP A 195 8.57 7.56 3.89
N ALA A 196 8.34 8.33 4.95
CA ALA A 196 7.01 8.74 5.43
C ALA A 196 6.12 9.33 4.31
N ARG A 197 6.71 9.98 3.31
CA ARG A 197 5.99 10.56 2.18
C ARG A 197 5.46 9.52 1.19
N SER A 198 5.93 8.27 1.26
CA SER A 198 5.31 7.16 0.53
C SER A 198 3.93 6.80 1.11
N ASP A 199 3.79 6.84 2.45
CA ASP A 199 2.51 6.60 3.12
C ASP A 199 1.51 7.73 2.82
N ILE A 200 1.98 8.98 2.74
CA ILE A 200 1.17 10.14 2.33
C ILE A 200 0.64 9.97 0.91
N TYR A 201 1.48 9.51 -0.03
CA TYR A 201 1.04 9.22 -1.39
C TYR A 201 -0.05 8.15 -1.42
N SER A 202 0.17 7.04 -0.73
CA SER A 202 -0.80 5.93 -0.66
C SER A 202 -2.12 6.39 -0.03
N LEU A 203 -2.06 7.22 1.02
CA LEU A 203 -3.24 7.84 1.62
C LEU A 203 -3.95 8.82 0.66
N GLY A 204 -3.20 9.57 -0.16
CA GLY A 204 -3.75 10.37 -1.24
C GLY A 204 -4.52 9.54 -2.28
N VAL A 205 -4.01 8.35 -2.64
CA VAL A 205 -4.73 7.40 -3.50
C VAL A 205 -6.02 6.91 -2.84
N MET A 206 -5.97 6.58 -1.55
CA MET A 206 -7.16 6.16 -0.79
C MET A 206 -8.20 7.27 -0.72
N LEU A 207 -7.80 8.52 -0.45
CA LEU A 207 -8.72 9.67 -0.45
C LEU A 207 -9.35 9.88 -1.83
N TYR A 208 -8.57 9.79 -2.89
CA TYR A 208 -9.09 9.87 -4.26
C TYR A 208 -10.15 8.79 -4.50
N GLU A 209 -9.88 7.54 -4.12
CA GLU A 209 -10.85 6.43 -4.24
C GLU A 209 -12.11 6.69 -3.40
N MET A 210 -11.98 7.12 -2.15
CA MET A 210 -13.13 7.44 -1.29
C MET A 210 -14.04 8.52 -1.90
N LEU A 211 -13.48 9.51 -2.56
CA LEU A 211 -14.21 10.62 -3.17
C LEU A 211 -14.83 10.24 -4.53
N THR A 212 -14.11 9.49 -5.37
CA THR A 212 -14.50 9.25 -6.76
C THR A 212 -15.09 7.86 -7.00
N GLY A 213 -14.90 6.92 -6.07
CA GLY A 213 -15.26 5.52 -6.21
C GLY A 213 -14.29 4.69 -7.07
N THR A 214 -13.18 5.29 -7.51
CA THR A 214 -12.17 4.62 -8.34
C THR A 214 -10.77 5.07 -7.95
N VAL A 215 -9.77 4.21 -8.15
CA VAL A 215 -8.37 4.60 -7.99
C VAL A 215 -7.92 5.51 -9.15
N PRO A 216 -6.95 6.42 -8.93
CA PRO A 216 -6.54 7.40 -9.94
C PRO A 216 -5.75 6.82 -11.11
N PHE A 217 -5.17 5.63 -10.96
CA PHE A 217 -4.36 4.97 -11.98
C PHE A 217 -4.91 3.59 -12.23
N THR A 218 -5.23 3.30 -13.49
CA THR A 218 -5.83 2.03 -13.90
C THR A 218 -5.10 1.46 -15.12
N GLY A 219 -5.28 0.16 -15.40
CA GLY A 219 -4.65 -0.45 -16.56
C GLY A 219 -5.05 -1.90 -16.74
N ALA A 220 -4.79 -2.45 -17.92
CA ALA A 220 -5.14 -3.82 -18.27
C ALA A 220 -4.39 -4.89 -17.45
N ASN A 221 -3.32 -4.50 -16.78
CA ASN A 221 -2.51 -5.37 -15.91
C ASN A 221 -1.72 -4.52 -14.90
N PRO A 222 -1.14 -5.13 -13.85
CA PRO A 222 -0.36 -4.42 -12.83
C PRO A 222 0.77 -3.54 -13.39
N PHE A 223 1.42 -3.94 -14.48
CA PHE A 223 2.49 -3.15 -15.11
C PHE A 223 1.95 -1.88 -15.76
N ALA A 224 0.78 -1.96 -16.41
CA ALA A 224 0.14 -0.79 -16.99
C ALA A 224 -0.23 0.22 -15.91
N VAL A 225 -0.78 -0.22 -14.78
CA VAL A 225 -1.09 0.64 -13.61
C VAL A 225 0.17 1.30 -13.07
N MET A 226 1.25 0.54 -12.86
CA MET A 226 2.52 1.07 -12.37
C MET A 226 3.14 2.08 -13.35
N ASN A 227 3.11 1.77 -14.65
CA ASN A 227 3.63 2.66 -15.68
C ASN A 227 2.82 3.94 -15.80
N ASP A 228 1.48 3.85 -15.73
CA ASP A 228 0.58 4.99 -15.72
C ASP A 228 0.93 5.94 -14.57
N ARG A 229 1.08 5.43 -13.35
CA ARG A 229 1.51 6.17 -12.15
C ARG A 229 2.87 6.86 -12.28
N LEU A 230 3.81 6.23 -13.00
CA LEU A 230 5.14 6.80 -13.21
C LEU A 230 5.17 7.92 -14.24
N LEU A 231 4.29 7.89 -15.23
CA LEU A 231 4.33 8.77 -16.40
C LEU A 231 3.22 9.82 -16.40
N ASN A 232 2.04 9.49 -15.89
CA ASN A 232 0.86 10.33 -15.97
C ASN A 232 0.52 10.96 -14.61
N TYR A 233 -0.38 11.92 -14.65
CA TYR A 233 -0.99 12.53 -13.47
C TYR A 233 -2.39 11.94 -13.25
N PRO A 234 -2.90 11.96 -12.01
CA PRO A 234 -4.24 11.49 -11.74
C PRO A 234 -5.27 12.33 -12.52
N PRO A 235 -6.36 11.73 -13.04
CA PRO A 235 -7.47 12.49 -13.60
C PRO A 235 -8.00 13.50 -12.56
N PRO A 236 -8.52 14.67 -12.99
CA PRO A 236 -9.10 15.62 -12.05
C PRO A 236 -10.27 14.98 -11.30
N PRO A 237 -10.26 14.88 -9.96
CA PRO A 237 -11.37 14.29 -9.22
C PRO A 237 -12.67 15.09 -9.43
N THR A 238 -12.59 16.40 -9.67
CA THR A 238 -13.74 17.26 -9.98
C THR A 238 -14.49 16.89 -11.27
N THR A 239 -13.85 16.19 -12.21
CA THR A 239 -14.52 15.70 -13.42
C THR A 239 -15.33 14.42 -13.19
N ILE A 240 -15.01 13.67 -12.12
CA ILE A 240 -15.67 12.41 -11.74
C ILE A 240 -16.73 12.70 -10.66
N GLU A 241 -16.39 13.57 -9.71
CA GLU A 241 -17.24 13.99 -8.62
C GLU A 241 -17.26 15.54 -8.55
N PRO A 242 -18.23 16.20 -9.19
CA PRO A 242 -18.29 17.66 -9.28
C PRO A 242 -18.44 18.38 -7.94
N SER A 243 -18.83 17.69 -6.88
CA SER A 243 -18.91 18.26 -5.53
C SER A 243 -17.56 18.41 -4.83
N VAL A 244 -16.49 17.80 -5.37
CA VAL A 244 -15.12 18.03 -4.89
C VAL A 244 -14.72 19.48 -5.18
N THR A 245 -14.30 20.19 -4.14
CA THR A 245 -13.87 21.58 -4.29
C THR A 245 -12.51 21.69 -5.01
N PRO A 246 -12.24 22.81 -5.70
CA PRO A 246 -10.92 23.06 -6.28
C PRO A 246 -9.79 22.98 -5.24
N GLN A 247 -10.03 23.38 -4.01
CA GLN A 247 -9.07 23.31 -2.91
C GLN A 247 -8.77 21.85 -2.53
N LEU A 248 -9.80 21.02 -2.37
CA LEU A 248 -9.62 19.58 -2.07
C LEU A 248 -8.89 18.86 -3.22
N GLN A 249 -9.14 19.27 -4.46
CA GLN A 249 -8.39 18.80 -5.62
C GLN A 249 -6.90 19.16 -5.53
N GLU A 250 -6.55 20.39 -5.14
CA GLU A 250 -5.14 20.81 -4.97
C GLU A 250 -4.47 20.03 -3.85
N ILE A 251 -5.17 19.78 -2.74
CA ILE A 251 -4.69 18.93 -1.64
C ILE A 251 -4.37 17.53 -2.15
N LEU A 252 -5.28 16.93 -2.93
CA LEU A 252 -5.06 15.61 -3.56
C LEU A 252 -3.85 15.61 -4.50
N TYR A 253 -3.74 16.62 -5.36
CA TYR A 253 -2.62 16.71 -6.29
C TYR A 253 -1.29 16.82 -5.57
N ARG A 254 -1.22 17.60 -4.47
CA ARG A 254 0.00 17.70 -3.67
C ARG A 254 0.36 16.35 -3.01
N ALA A 255 -0.60 15.62 -2.47
CA ALA A 255 -0.36 14.29 -1.91
C ALA A 255 0.11 13.28 -2.97
N LEU A 256 -0.42 13.37 -4.21
CA LEU A 256 -0.15 12.48 -5.34
C LEU A 256 1.01 12.93 -6.23
N GLU A 257 1.80 13.92 -5.80
CA GLU A 257 2.99 14.33 -6.54
C GLU A 257 3.97 13.17 -6.73
N ARG A 258 4.54 13.06 -7.94
CA ARG A 258 5.47 11.96 -8.28
C ARG A 258 6.80 12.05 -7.56
N ASP A 259 7.34 13.28 -7.42
CA ASP A 259 8.54 13.50 -6.61
C ASP A 259 8.12 13.66 -5.13
N PRO A 260 8.63 12.81 -4.23
CA PRO A 260 8.34 12.95 -2.80
C PRO A 260 8.65 14.33 -2.22
N LYS A 261 9.59 15.08 -2.82
CA LYS A 261 9.95 16.43 -2.36
C LYS A 261 8.84 17.47 -2.55
N ASN A 262 7.93 17.22 -3.49
CA ASN A 262 6.83 18.11 -3.80
C ASN A 262 5.55 17.75 -3.03
N ARG A 263 5.56 16.64 -2.29
CA ARG A 263 4.44 16.21 -1.42
C ARG A 263 4.46 16.98 -0.11
N TYR A 264 3.46 16.70 0.72
CA TYR A 264 3.50 17.08 2.13
C TYR A 264 4.74 16.50 2.82
N ALA A 265 5.42 17.29 3.65
CA ALA A 265 6.59 16.82 4.38
C ALA A 265 6.20 15.87 5.52
N SER A 266 4.99 16.00 6.05
CA SER A 266 4.46 15.18 7.13
C SER A 266 2.96 14.90 6.96
N ALA A 267 2.47 13.84 7.62
CA ALA A 267 1.04 13.55 7.70
C ALA A 267 0.27 14.66 8.43
N ARG A 268 0.92 15.39 9.36
CA ARG A 268 0.35 16.56 10.04
C ARG A 268 0.03 17.68 9.06
N GLU A 269 0.94 18.02 8.14
CA GLU A 269 0.68 19.03 7.13
C GLU A 269 -0.49 18.61 6.21
N PHE A 270 -0.58 17.35 5.85
CA PHE A 270 -1.67 16.85 5.03
C PHE A 270 -3.02 16.96 5.77
N ALA A 271 -3.06 16.57 7.06
CA ALA A 271 -4.26 16.73 7.89
C ALA A 271 -4.65 18.20 8.03
N HIS A 272 -3.68 19.09 8.23
CA HIS A 272 -3.93 20.54 8.36
C HIS A 272 -4.64 21.10 7.14
N ASP A 273 -4.12 20.86 5.93
CA ASP A 273 -4.74 21.34 4.70
C ASP A 273 -6.13 20.73 4.48
N LEU A 274 -6.38 19.49 4.91
CA LEU A 274 -7.70 18.86 4.85
C LEU A 274 -8.71 19.51 5.82
N GLU A 275 -8.26 19.94 7.00
CA GLU A 275 -9.08 20.59 8.02
C GLU A 275 -9.28 22.09 7.73
N HIS A 276 -8.40 22.72 6.94
CA HIS A 276 -8.38 24.17 6.61
C HIS A 276 -8.35 24.38 5.09
N GLN A 277 -9.32 23.78 4.38
CA GLN A 277 -9.33 23.80 2.91
C GLN A 277 -9.45 25.22 2.33
N ASP A 278 -10.06 26.14 3.05
CA ASP A 278 -10.19 27.56 2.70
C ASP A 278 -8.85 28.32 2.66
N GLU A 279 -7.84 27.84 3.36
CA GLU A 279 -6.48 28.40 3.33
C GLU A 279 -5.65 27.89 2.13
N VAL A 280 -6.13 26.85 1.43
CA VAL A 280 -5.39 26.22 0.33
C VAL A 280 -5.56 27.00 -0.97
N GLY A 281 -4.46 27.53 -1.49
CA GLY A 281 -4.44 28.22 -2.77
C GLY A 281 -4.70 27.28 -3.95
N VAL A 282 -5.55 27.70 -4.87
CA VAL A 282 -5.83 26.96 -6.11
C VAL A 282 -4.87 27.45 -7.19
N ALA A 283 -4.00 26.57 -7.69
CA ALA A 283 -3.09 26.90 -8.77
C ALA A 283 -3.86 27.05 -10.10
N ASN A 284 -3.52 28.11 -10.88
CA ASN A 284 -4.06 28.25 -12.23
C ASN A 284 -3.40 27.19 -13.15
N ARG A 285 -4.02 26.01 -13.23
CA ARG A 285 -3.51 24.88 -14.01
C ARG A 285 -3.93 24.90 -15.48
N THR A 286 -4.42 26.03 -16.01
CA THR A 286 -4.65 26.20 -17.46
C THR A 286 -3.37 26.07 -18.26
N GLU A 287 -2.21 26.39 -17.67
CA GLU A 287 -0.92 26.05 -18.24
C GLU A 287 -0.52 24.59 -17.99
N ALA A 288 -1.09 23.91 -16.99
CA ALA A 288 -0.91 22.49 -16.73
C ALA A 288 -1.72 21.58 -17.68
N ALA A 289 -2.54 22.10 -18.56
CA ALA A 289 -2.95 21.38 -19.77
C ALA A 289 -1.75 21.04 -20.66
N THR A 290 -0.61 21.70 -20.48
CA THR A 290 0.73 21.31 -20.97
C THR A 290 1.36 20.16 -20.16
N TRP A 291 0.71 19.63 -19.12
CA TRP A 291 1.02 18.34 -18.50
C TRP A 291 0.63 17.17 -19.41
N LYS A 292 0.09 17.45 -20.58
CA LYS A 292 0.09 16.48 -21.68
C LYS A 292 1.51 16.00 -21.85
N ARG A 293 1.69 14.71 -21.53
CA ARG A 293 2.73 13.85 -22.06
C ARG A 293 3.89 14.64 -22.66
N LYS A 294 4.98 14.81 -21.93
CA LYS A 294 6.27 14.94 -22.60
C LYS A 294 6.42 13.60 -23.34
N GLU A 295 5.90 13.56 -24.54
CA GLU A 295 6.18 12.46 -25.46
C GLU A 295 7.69 12.40 -25.53
N SER A 296 8.23 11.30 -25.02
CA SER A 296 9.63 10.99 -25.27
C SER A 296 9.78 11.08 -26.78
N PRO A 297 10.71 11.87 -27.31
CA PRO A 297 10.83 12.02 -28.73
C PRO A 297 11.00 10.62 -29.34
N PRO A 298 10.18 10.22 -30.33
CA PRO A 298 10.22 8.87 -30.91
C PRO A 298 11.53 8.57 -31.65
N ALA A 299 12.38 9.58 -31.82
CA ALA A 299 13.52 9.55 -32.70
C ALA A 299 14.64 8.56 -32.29
N HIS A 300 14.94 8.39 -31.02
CA HIS A 300 16.10 7.56 -30.66
C HIS A 300 15.81 6.05 -30.61
N ARG A 301 14.60 5.63 -30.28
CA ARG A 301 14.26 4.19 -30.22
C ARG A 301 14.13 3.58 -31.59
N ASN A 302 13.61 4.33 -32.56
CA ASN A 302 13.53 3.87 -33.95
C ASN A 302 14.89 3.88 -34.63
N LEU A 303 15.78 4.81 -34.26
CA LEU A 303 17.15 4.83 -34.77
C LEU A 303 17.98 3.66 -34.22
N LEU A 304 17.80 3.30 -32.94
CA LEU A 304 18.48 2.16 -32.32
C LEU A 304 17.99 0.81 -32.87
N VAL A 305 16.70 0.67 -33.13
CA VAL A 305 16.14 -0.52 -33.80
C VAL A 305 16.62 -0.58 -35.27
N ALA A 306 16.65 0.55 -35.96
CA ALA A 306 17.16 0.61 -37.33
C ALA A 306 18.64 0.21 -37.39
N THR A 307 19.50 0.72 -36.49
CA THR A 307 20.90 0.34 -36.44
C THR A 307 21.13 -1.12 -36.03
N LEU A 308 20.38 -1.65 -35.09
CA LEU A 308 20.52 -3.04 -34.60
C LEU A 308 19.97 -4.10 -35.56
N VAL A 309 19.04 -3.74 -36.44
CA VAL A 309 18.40 -4.68 -37.37
C VAL A 309 18.87 -4.46 -38.81
N VAL A 310 18.88 -3.22 -39.28
CA VAL A 310 19.16 -2.92 -40.68
C VAL A 310 20.65 -3.10 -41.02
N ILE A 311 21.56 -2.69 -40.13
CA ILE A 311 23.01 -2.83 -40.39
C ILE A 311 23.44 -4.31 -40.47
N PRO A 312 23.08 -5.21 -39.53
CA PRO A 312 23.42 -6.62 -39.66
C PRO A 312 22.81 -7.27 -40.90
N LEU A 313 21.56 -6.88 -41.26
CA LEU A 313 20.92 -7.39 -42.49
C LEU A 313 21.65 -6.98 -43.76
N LEU A 314 22.09 -5.72 -43.85
CA LEU A 314 22.89 -5.23 -44.97
C LEU A 314 24.26 -5.91 -45.05
N ILE A 315 24.90 -6.17 -43.92
CA ILE A 315 26.17 -6.90 -43.86
C ILE A 315 25.97 -8.35 -44.35
N LEU A 316 24.88 -9.00 -43.89
CA LEU A 316 24.55 -10.37 -44.31
C LEU A 316 24.29 -10.45 -45.84
N ILE A 317 23.52 -9.50 -46.39
CA ILE A 317 23.27 -9.42 -47.83
C ILE A 317 24.58 -9.20 -48.59
N LEU A 318 25.45 -8.32 -48.12
CA LEU A 318 26.73 -8.07 -48.75
C LEU A 318 27.63 -9.31 -48.75
N LEU A 319 27.67 -10.04 -47.63
CA LEU A 319 28.41 -11.30 -47.51
C LEU A 319 27.88 -12.38 -48.45
N LEU A 320 26.56 -12.49 -48.63
CA LEU A 320 25.93 -13.44 -49.56
C LEU A 320 26.19 -13.06 -51.01
N LEU A 321 26.26 -11.78 -51.37
CA LEU A 321 26.62 -11.31 -52.69
C LEU A 321 28.07 -11.59 -53.02
N VAL A 322 29.01 -11.37 -52.09
CA VAL A 322 30.42 -11.71 -52.26
C VAL A 322 30.64 -13.20 -52.38
N ALA A 323 29.96 -14.02 -51.56
CA ALA A 323 30.00 -15.49 -51.65
C ALA A 323 29.45 -16.07 -52.96
N ARG A 324 28.60 -15.33 -53.67
CA ARG A 324 28.02 -15.76 -54.97
C ARG A 324 28.87 -15.39 -56.17
N HIS A 325 29.89 -14.54 -55.97
CA HIS A 325 30.84 -14.09 -57.00
C HIS A 325 32.22 -14.80 -56.95
N HIS A 326 32.37 -15.71 -55.97
CA HIS A 326 33.47 -16.68 -55.89
C HIS A 326 32.92 -18.10 -56.12
#